data_532f17a84e8daf9eb65b38d1cccf35cc
#
_entry.id   532f17a84e8daf9eb65b38d1cccf35cc
#
_cell.length_a   1.000
_cell.length_b   1.000
_cell.length_c   1.000
_cell.angle_alpha   90.00
_cell.angle_beta   90.00
_cell.angle_gamma   90.00
#
_symmetry.space_group_name_H-M   'P 1'
#
loop_
_entity.id
_entity.type
_entity.pdbx_description
1 polymer ?
#
loop_
_entity_poly.entity_id
_entity_poly.type
_entity_poly.pdbx_seq_one_letter_code
_entity_poly.pdbx_strand_id
1 'polypeptide(L)'
;MVGSGRESRKDNDLFFTCGLIDYIARKTKNVRADVVNQLGKKRIEKIYDLADVYHCENIDQVSDEFIKEAQIKNGTFDNVAECKYAIPSHWDIGKVYKRLIKQVAEYENISIVDALMKVYNSFLAVKIDDYNSSVYYENPSYLFESYRENKML
;
A
#
# COMPACT_ATOMS: atom_id res chain seq x y z
N MET A 1 -4.60 -28.72 0.23
CA MET A 1 -3.86 -28.13 -0.89
C MET A 1 -2.82 -27.15 -0.39
N VAL A 2 -1.58 -27.58 -0.49
CA VAL A 2 -0.43 -26.84 0.06
C VAL A 2 -0.25 -25.50 -0.65
N GLY A 3 -0.43 -25.45 -1.97
CA GLY A 3 -0.23 -24.23 -2.75
C GLY A 3 -1.19 -23.11 -2.39
N SER A 4 -2.48 -23.43 -2.23
CA SER A 4 -3.48 -22.41 -1.90
C SER A 4 -3.29 -21.82 -0.50
N GLY A 5 -2.81 -22.64 0.47
CA GLY A 5 -2.49 -22.15 1.80
C GLY A 5 -1.32 -21.17 1.78
N ARG A 6 -0.31 -21.45 0.97
CA ARG A 6 0.85 -20.57 0.79
C ARG A 6 0.46 -19.26 0.10
N GLU A 7 -0.35 -19.33 -0.95
CA GLU A 7 -0.84 -18.14 -1.67
C GLU A 7 -1.65 -17.25 -0.74
N SER A 8 -2.56 -17.84 0.04
CA SER A 8 -3.38 -17.11 1.00
C SER A 8 -2.51 -16.39 2.04
N ARG A 9 -1.45 -17.05 2.49
CA ARG A 9 -0.52 -16.46 3.45
C ARG A 9 0.23 -15.27 2.83
N LYS A 10 0.71 -15.41 1.59
CA LYS A 10 1.39 -14.32 0.89
C LYS A 10 0.45 -13.16 0.59
N ASP A 11 -0.82 -13.44 0.31
CA ASP A 11 -1.83 -12.39 0.15
C ASP A 11 -2.02 -11.61 1.45
N ASN A 12 -2.07 -12.30 2.58
CA ASN A 12 -2.17 -11.66 3.89
C ASN A 12 -0.94 -10.83 4.21
N ASP A 13 0.24 -11.31 3.85
CA ASP A 13 1.50 -10.59 4.05
C ASP A 13 1.51 -9.28 3.25
N LEU A 14 1.05 -9.32 2.02
CA LEU A 14 0.96 -8.12 1.18
C LEU A 14 -0.11 -7.16 1.69
N PHE A 15 -1.25 -7.69 2.11
CA PHE A 15 -2.32 -6.89 2.69
C PHE A 15 -1.82 -6.14 3.93
N PHE A 16 -1.13 -6.83 4.83
CA PHE A 16 -0.56 -6.19 6.02
C PHE A 16 0.45 -5.11 5.63
N THR A 17 1.33 -5.40 4.68
CA THR A 17 2.35 -4.45 4.23
C THR A 17 1.72 -3.17 3.69
N CYS A 18 0.70 -3.30 2.85
CA CYS A 18 -0.01 -2.14 2.28
C CYS A 18 -0.77 -1.37 3.36
N GLY A 19 -1.40 -2.07 4.30
CA GLY A 19 -2.09 -1.44 5.42
C GLY A 19 -1.13 -0.65 6.31
N LEU A 20 0.05 -1.21 6.58
CA LEU A 20 1.07 -0.53 7.38
C LEU A 20 1.60 0.72 6.67
N ILE A 21 1.83 0.64 5.36
CA ILE A 21 2.25 1.81 4.57
C ILE A 21 1.23 2.93 4.72
N ASP A 22 -0.05 2.61 4.55
CA ASP A 22 -1.10 3.61 4.65
C ASP A 22 -1.21 4.18 6.07
N TYR A 23 -1.06 3.31 7.08
CA TYR A 23 -1.09 3.72 8.49
C TYR A 23 0.04 4.71 8.79
N ILE A 24 1.25 4.39 8.37
CA ILE A 24 2.40 5.29 8.52
C ILE A 24 2.17 6.61 7.80
N ALA A 25 1.63 6.56 6.59
CA ALA A 25 1.37 7.75 5.79
C ALA A 25 0.36 8.69 6.46
N ARG A 26 -0.70 8.13 7.03
CA ARG A 26 -1.68 8.94 7.78
C ARG A 26 -1.08 9.59 9.00
N LYS A 27 -0.28 8.83 9.73
CA LYS A 27 0.35 9.29 10.97
C LYS A 27 1.37 10.39 10.72
N THR A 28 2.13 10.28 9.65
CA THR A 28 3.18 11.24 9.29
C THR A 28 2.70 12.30 8.31
N LYS A 29 1.47 12.18 7.82
CA LYS A 29 0.87 13.10 6.84
C LYS A 29 1.69 13.21 5.57
N ASN A 30 2.05 12.06 5.03
CA ASN A 30 2.83 11.95 3.80
C ASN A 30 2.02 11.34 2.67
N VAL A 31 2.34 11.77 1.46
CA VAL A 31 1.96 11.05 0.26
C VAL A 31 2.51 9.62 0.39
N ARG A 32 1.73 8.61 -0.03
CA ARG A 32 2.11 7.20 0.16
C ARG A 32 3.42 6.85 -0.56
N ALA A 33 3.64 7.44 -1.74
CA ALA A 33 4.90 7.28 -2.45
C ALA A 33 6.09 7.73 -1.61
N ASP A 34 5.93 8.84 -0.87
CA ASP A 34 7.01 9.34 -0.01
C ASP A 34 7.35 8.37 1.10
N VAL A 35 6.34 7.73 1.71
CA VAL A 35 6.56 6.71 2.74
C VAL A 35 7.31 5.52 2.15
N VAL A 36 6.85 5.02 1.01
CA VAL A 36 7.46 3.88 0.33
C VAL A 36 8.92 4.17 -0.01
N ASN A 37 9.19 5.36 -0.53
CA ASN A 37 10.54 5.75 -0.92
C ASN A 37 11.46 5.98 0.29
N GLN A 38 10.93 6.53 1.38
CA GLN A 38 11.71 6.71 2.61
C GLN A 38 11.98 5.38 3.32
N LEU A 39 11.02 4.45 3.31
CA LEU A 39 11.26 3.10 3.83
C LEU A 39 12.34 2.40 3.00
N GLY A 40 12.21 2.48 1.67
CA GLY A 40 13.12 1.84 0.76
C GLY A 40 12.78 0.37 0.53
N LYS A 41 13.25 -0.16 -0.58
CA LYS A 41 12.94 -1.52 -1.01
C LYS A 41 13.32 -2.57 0.04
N LYS A 42 14.49 -2.45 0.65
CA LYS A 42 14.99 -3.44 1.62
C LYS A 42 14.10 -3.53 2.86
N ARG A 43 13.66 -2.39 3.39
CA ARG A 43 12.75 -2.40 4.55
C ARG A 43 11.38 -2.95 4.19
N ILE A 44 10.90 -2.61 3.00
CA ILE A 44 9.62 -3.14 2.52
C ILE A 44 9.70 -4.65 2.32
N GLU A 45 10.81 -5.16 1.78
CA GLU A 45 11.03 -6.60 1.69
C GLU A 45 11.00 -7.26 3.07
N LYS A 46 11.65 -6.64 4.06
CA LYS A 46 11.64 -7.13 5.44
C LYS A 46 10.24 -7.15 6.02
N ILE A 47 9.47 -6.07 5.82
CA ILE A 47 8.09 -6.00 6.30
C ILE A 47 7.26 -7.12 5.68
N TYR A 48 7.39 -7.31 4.38
CA TYR A 48 6.65 -8.32 3.63
C TYR A 48 7.04 -9.74 4.07
N ASP A 49 8.33 -9.99 4.22
CA ASP A 49 8.83 -11.32 4.60
C ASP A 49 8.47 -11.69 6.04
N LEU A 50 8.40 -10.71 6.93
CA LEU A 50 8.10 -10.91 8.35
C LEU A 50 6.71 -10.42 8.75
N ALA A 51 5.81 -10.25 7.77
CA ALA A 51 4.49 -9.70 8.01
C ALA A 51 3.68 -10.51 9.02
N ASP A 52 3.83 -11.83 9.03
CA ASP A 52 3.14 -12.69 9.98
C ASP A 52 3.59 -12.42 11.42
N VAL A 53 4.84 -12.02 11.62
CA VAL A 53 5.37 -11.64 12.93
C VAL A 53 4.83 -10.27 13.33
N TYR A 54 4.97 -9.28 12.45
CA TYR A 54 4.51 -7.91 12.73
C TYR A 54 3.01 -7.81 12.90
N HIS A 55 2.26 -8.66 12.18
CA HIS A 55 0.79 -8.70 12.30
C HIS A 55 0.32 -9.06 13.71
N CYS A 56 1.12 -9.80 14.45
CA CYS A 56 0.80 -10.18 15.83
C CYS A 56 1.10 -9.06 16.84
N GLU A 57 1.77 -8.01 16.41
CA GLU A 57 2.11 -6.88 17.27
C GLU A 57 1.10 -5.74 17.05
N ASN A 58 1.15 -4.75 17.93
CA ASN A 58 0.33 -3.56 17.80
C ASN A 58 0.82 -2.74 16.59
N ILE A 59 -0.06 -2.44 15.64
CA ILE A 59 0.30 -1.74 14.41
C ILE A 59 0.84 -0.33 14.69
N ASP A 60 0.30 0.32 15.72
CA ASP A 60 0.78 1.66 16.10
C ASP A 60 2.24 1.62 16.53
N GLN A 61 2.59 0.61 17.33
CA GLN A 61 3.95 0.41 17.78
C GLN A 61 4.88 0.03 16.63
N VAL A 62 4.44 -0.88 15.76
CA VAL A 62 5.22 -1.27 14.58
C VAL A 62 5.47 -0.07 13.68
N SER A 63 4.44 0.75 13.46
CA SER A 63 4.60 1.95 12.64
C SER A 63 5.63 2.91 13.24
N ASP A 64 5.59 3.13 14.56
CA ASP A 64 6.56 4.01 15.23
C ASP A 64 7.98 3.50 15.07
N GLU A 65 8.20 2.20 15.18
CA GLU A 65 9.52 1.61 15.00
C GLU A 65 10.08 1.88 13.61
N PHE A 66 9.27 1.71 12.57
CA PHE A 66 9.71 1.95 11.19
C PHE A 66 9.86 3.44 10.88
N ILE A 67 8.99 4.29 11.44
CA ILE A 67 9.13 5.74 11.29
C ILE A 67 10.49 6.18 11.85
N LYS A 68 10.84 5.67 13.01
CA LYS A 68 12.12 6.00 13.67
C LYS A 68 13.29 5.43 12.90
N GLU A 69 13.23 4.14 12.53
CA GLU A 69 14.33 3.47 11.84
C GLU A 69 14.64 4.13 10.50
N ALA A 70 13.61 4.43 9.72
CA ALA A 70 13.76 5.05 8.40
C ALA A 70 13.86 6.57 8.46
N GLN A 71 13.70 7.17 9.64
CA GLN A 71 13.72 8.62 9.83
C GLN A 71 12.71 9.31 8.92
N ILE A 72 11.49 8.79 8.90
CA ILE A 72 10.42 9.33 8.05
C ILE A 72 10.02 10.70 8.57
N LYS A 73 10.10 11.70 7.71
CA LYS A 73 9.79 13.08 8.04
C LYS A 73 8.30 13.32 7.90
N ASN A 74 7.77 14.18 8.77
CA ASN A 74 6.37 14.59 8.68
C ASN A 74 6.16 15.45 7.44
N GLY A 75 5.05 15.23 6.75
CA GLY A 75 4.64 16.00 5.59
C GLY A 75 3.42 16.86 5.91
N THR A 76 2.72 17.27 4.86
CA THR A 76 1.54 18.12 4.97
C THR A 76 0.34 17.55 4.19
N PHE A 77 0.41 16.31 3.76
CA PHE A 77 -0.64 15.65 3.02
C PHE A 77 -1.55 14.89 3.99
N ASP A 78 -2.74 15.42 4.25
CA ASP A 78 -3.70 14.85 5.19
C ASP A 78 -5.02 14.57 4.47
N ASN A 79 -5.04 13.49 3.69
CA ASN A 79 -6.22 13.11 2.93
C ASN A 79 -7.38 12.65 3.82
N VAL A 80 -7.08 12.23 5.03
CA VAL A 80 -8.13 11.85 6.00
C VAL A 80 -8.87 13.11 6.47
N ALA A 81 -8.14 14.14 6.85
CA ALA A 81 -8.75 15.40 7.31
C ALA A 81 -9.52 16.10 6.19
N GLU A 82 -9.05 15.98 4.94
CA GLU A 82 -9.68 16.64 3.79
C GLU A 82 -10.85 15.85 3.21
N CYS A 83 -11.05 14.62 3.65
CA CYS A 83 -12.13 13.78 3.14
C CYS A 83 -13.49 14.32 3.56
N LYS A 84 -14.37 14.52 2.58
CA LYS A 84 -15.73 15.05 2.78
C LYS A 84 -16.77 13.96 2.93
N TYR A 85 -16.38 12.71 2.80
CA TYR A 85 -17.26 11.55 2.84
C TYR A 85 -16.80 10.58 3.92
N ALA A 86 -17.39 9.39 3.96
CA ALA A 86 -16.93 8.35 4.87
C ALA A 86 -15.48 8.02 4.58
N ILE A 87 -14.63 8.05 5.61
CA ILE A 87 -13.19 7.86 5.45
C ILE A 87 -12.90 6.36 5.34
N PRO A 88 -12.25 5.91 4.26
CA PRO A 88 -11.82 4.52 4.19
C PRO A 88 -10.73 4.24 5.22
N SER A 89 -10.75 3.05 5.81
CA SER A 89 -9.71 2.67 6.76
C SER A 89 -8.40 2.39 6.05
N HIS A 90 -7.30 2.36 6.81
CA HIS A 90 -6.01 1.96 6.24
C HIS A 90 -6.06 0.52 5.70
N TRP A 91 -6.93 -0.33 6.27
CA TRP A 91 -7.13 -1.69 5.74
C TRP A 91 -7.90 -1.69 4.44
N ASP A 92 -8.91 -0.82 4.30
CA ASP A 92 -9.66 -0.68 3.05
C ASP A 92 -8.72 -0.27 1.91
N ILE A 93 -7.87 0.70 2.16
CA ILE A 93 -6.90 1.18 1.18
C ILE A 93 -5.82 0.13 0.91
N GLY A 94 -5.35 -0.55 1.97
CA GLY A 94 -4.40 -1.65 1.82
C GLY A 94 -4.90 -2.74 0.88
N LYS A 95 -6.20 -3.03 0.95
CA LYS A 95 -6.82 -4.02 0.07
C LYS A 95 -6.80 -3.59 -1.40
N VAL A 96 -7.03 -2.31 -1.65
CA VAL A 96 -6.99 -1.76 -3.01
C VAL A 96 -5.59 -1.93 -3.60
N TYR A 97 -4.57 -1.52 -2.87
CA TYR A 97 -3.19 -1.64 -3.32
C TYR A 97 -2.75 -3.09 -3.45
N LYS A 98 -3.11 -3.95 -2.51
CA LYS A 98 -2.79 -5.37 -2.58
C LYS A 98 -3.26 -5.97 -3.92
N ARG A 99 -4.51 -5.72 -4.27
CA ARG A 99 -5.10 -6.28 -5.51
C ARG A 99 -4.38 -5.77 -6.75
N LEU A 100 -4.11 -4.47 -6.79
CA LEU A 100 -3.43 -3.86 -7.93
C LEU A 100 -2.00 -4.36 -8.06
N ILE A 101 -1.26 -4.41 -6.95
CA ILE A 101 0.13 -4.87 -6.93
C ILE A 101 0.24 -6.30 -7.43
N LYS A 102 -0.66 -7.19 -6.99
CA LYS A 102 -0.67 -8.58 -7.44
C LYS A 102 -0.84 -8.68 -8.95
N GLN A 103 -1.78 -7.93 -9.49
CA GLN A 103 -2.03 -7.93 -10.94
C GLN A 103 -0.84 -7.40 -11.72
N VAL A 104 -0.22 -6.33 -11.24
CA VAL A 104 0.96 -5.75 -11.88
C VAL A 104 2.14 -6.72 -11.83
N ALA A 105 2.39 -7.35 -10.68
CA ALA A 105 3.47 -8.32 -10.52
C ALA A 105 3.33 -9.47 -11.51
N GLU A 106 2.12 -10.00 -11.65
CA GLU A 106 1.84 -11.10 -12.56
C GLU A 106 2.00 -10.67 -14.01
N TYR A 107 1.41 -9.53 -14.37
CA TYR A 107 1.45 -9.03 -15.75
C TYR A 107 2.87 -8.71 -16.21
N GLU A 108 3.66 -8.06 -15.36
CA GLU A 108 5.03 -7.64 -15.70
C GLU A 108 6.07 -8.72 -15.38
N ASN A 109 5.65 -9.81 -14.73
CA ASN A 109 6.52 -10.91 -14.31
C ASN A 109 7.69 -10.41 -13.46
N ILE A 110 7.37 -9.64 -12.44
CA ILE A 110 8.33 -9.08 -11.49
C ILE A 110 7.94 -9.48 -10.07
N SER A 111 8.84 -9.26 -9.12
CA SER A 111 8.56 -9.57 -7.72
C SER A 111 7.44 -8.69 -7.16
N ILE A 112 6.80 -9.17 -6.11
CA ILE A 112 5.75 -8.42 -5.42
C ILE A 112 6.29 -7.06 -4.93
N VAL A 113 7.48 -7.02 -4.35
CA VAL A 113 8.03 -5.77 -3.83
C VAL A 113 8.39 -4.81 -4.96
N ASP A 114 8.91 -5.31 -6.08
CA ASP A 114 9.16 -4.45 -7.25
C ASP A 114 7.85 -3.86 -7.78
N ALA A 115 6.80 -4.68 -7.86
CA ALA A 115 5.49 -4.20 -8.28
C ALA A 115 4.93 -3.17 -7.30
N LEU A 116 5.12 -3.40 -6.00
CA LEU A 116 4.70 -2.46 -4.95
C LEU A 116 5.37 -1.11 -5.15
N MET A 117 6.68 -1.09 -5.36
CA MET A 117 7.42 0.15 -5.59
C MET A 117 6.86 0.89 -6.81
N LYS A 118 6.59 0.18 -7.89
CA LYS A 118 6.03 0.77 -9.11
C LYS A 118 4.64 1.34 -8.91
N VAL A 119 3.77 0.60 -8.25
CA VAL A 119 2.37 1.01 -8.08
C VAL A 119 2.27 2.25 -7.20
N TYR A 120 2.96 2.27 -6.07
CA TYR A 120 2.91 3.43 -5.19
C TYR A 120 3.54 4.68 -5.81
N ASN A 121 4.45 4.52 -6.76
CA ASN A 121 5.07 5.63 -7.47
C ASN A 121 4.37 5.97 -8.79
N SER A 122 3.25 5.31 -9.10
CA SER A 122 2.50 5.55 -10.33
C SER A 122 1.54 6.73 -10.18
N PHE A 123 1.08 7.25 -11.32
CA PHE A 123 0.04 8.28 -11.34
C PHE A 123 -1.24 7.80 -10.64
N LEU A 124 -1.52 6.51 -10.71
CA LEU A 124 -2.76 5.95 -10.17
C LEU A 124 -2.80 6.04 -8.65
N ALA A 125 -1.66 5.94 -7.98
CA ALA A 125 -1.60 6.10 -6.53
C ALA A 125 -2.11 7.46 -6.09
N VAL A 126 -1.75 8.52 -6.82
CA VAL A 126 -2.24 9.87 -6.52
C VAL A 126 -3.77 9.92 -6.61
N LYS A 127 -4.34 9.22 -7.58
CA LYS A 127 -5.80 9.16 -7.75
C LYS A 127 -6.47 8.34 -6.66
N ILE A 128 -5.88 7.21 -6.29
CA ILE A 128 -6.41 6.35 -5.22
C ILE A 128 -6.39 7.09 -3.89
N ASP A 129 -5.33 7.83 -3.61
CA ASP A 129 -5.13 8.52 -2.34
C ASP A 129 -5.99 9.78 -2.19
N ASP A 130 -6.66 10.21 -3.25
CA ASP A 130 -7.67 11.27 -3.17
C ASP A 130 -9.00 10.65 -2.75
N TYR A 131 -9.29 10.68 -1.45
CA TYR A 131 -10.49 10.04 -0.90
C TYR A 131 -11.78 10.79 -1.22
N ASN A 132 -11.70 11.97 -1.82
CA ASN A 132 -12.86 12.67 -2.33
C ASN A 132 -13.25 12.24 -3.74
N SER A 133 -12.41 11.41 -4.37
CA SER A 133 -12.72 10.77 -5.66
C SER A 133 -13.26 9.37 -5.41
N SER A 134 -13.84 8.76 -6.44
CA SER A 134 -14.34 7.40 -6.36
C SER A 134 -13.28 6.35 -6.69
N VAL A 135 -12.05 6.76 -6.98
CA VAL A 135 -11.05 5.86 -7.58
C VAL A 135 -10.71 4.68 -6.67
N TYR A 136 -10.58 4.92 -5.35
CA TYR A 136 -10.17 3.85 -4.44
C TYR A 136 -11.19 2.71 -4.35
N TYR A 137 -12.46 2.93 -4.67
CA TYR A 137 -13.47 1.86 -4.66
C TYR A 137 -13.94 1.44 -6.05
N GLU A 138 -13.19 1.81 -7.09
CA GLU A 138 -13.45 1.31 -8.43
C GLU A 138 -13.12 -0.18 -8.54
N ASN A 139 -13.67 -0.83 -9.55
CA ASN A 139 -13.43 -2.24 -9.80
C ASN A 139 -11.93 -2.51 -9.97
N PRO A 140 -11.38 -3.56 -9.33
CA PRO A 140 -9.94 -3.87 -9.45
C PRO A 140 -9.44 -4.00 -10.88
N SER A 141 -10.24 -4.59 -11.78
CA SER A 141 -9.83 -4.71 -13.19
C SER A 141 -9.77 -3.36 -13.88
N TYR A 142 -10.64 -2.43 -13.51
CA TYR A 142 -10.60 -1.06 -14.04
C TYR A 142 -9.32 -0.35 -13.62
N LEU A 143 -8.94 -0.50 -12.35
CA LEU A 143 -7.70 0.10 -11.84
C LEU A 143 -6.48 -0.49 -12.53
N PHE A 144 -6.45 -1.81 -12.72
CA PHE A 144 -5.34 -2.45 -13.40
C PHE A 144 -5.22 -1.99 -14.85
N GLU A 145 -6.32 -1.93 -15.57
CA GLU A 145 -6.32 -1.45 -16.97
C GLU A 145 -5.90 0.01 -17.05
N SER A 146 -6.33 0.84 -16.10
CA SER A 146 -5.89 2.23 -16.01
C SER A 146 -4.39 2.33 -15.79
N TYR A 147 -3.86 1.51 -14.90
CA TYR A 147 -2.42 1.44 -14.67
C TYR A 147 -1.68 1.05 -15.96
N ARG A 148 -2.17 0.02 -16.63
CA ARG A 148 -1.56 -0.50 -17.85
C ARG A 148 -1.55 0.52 -18.98
N GLU A 149 -2.65 1.23 -19.15
CA GLU A 149 -2.79 2.27 -20.18
C GLU A 149 -2.16 3.60 -19.79
N ASN A 150 -1.69 3.71 -18.55
CA ASN A 150 -1.09 4.91 -17.98
C ASN A 150 -2.01 6.13 -18.04
N LYS A 151 -3.31 5.90 -17.89
CA LYS A 151 -4.32 6.96 -17.84
C LYS A 151 -5.62 6.41 -17.25
N MET A 152 -6.41 7.28 -16.62
CA MET A 152 -7.74 6.88 -16.15
C MET A 152 -8.64 6.57 -17.38
N LEU A 153 -9.27 5.42 -17.32
CA LEU A 153 -10.16 4.99 -18.41
C LEU A 153 -11.57 5.53 -18.28
#